data_d80c2560a5695b84956d1f7b1383905f
#
_entry.id   d80c2560a5695b84956d1f7b1383905f
#
_cell.length_a   1.000
_cell.length_b   1.000
_cell.length_c   1.000
_cell.angle_alpha   90.00
_cell.angle_beta   90.00
_cell.angle_gamma   90.00
#
_symmetry.space_group_name_H-M   'P 1'
#
loop_
_entity.id
_entity.type
_entity.pdbx_description
1 polymer ?
#
loop_
_entity_poly.entity_id
_entity_poly.type
_entity_poly.pdbx_seq_one_letter_code
_entity_poly.pdbx_strand_id
1 'polypeptide(L)'
;MNYEIVEINEKIVIGISKETTNKDGQAVNDIGELWKKFMGKGIYNAIKGKKNDKTIGLYTDYQGDFTSPYSFVACCKVNSNSDKEKNLEELNTNNTVGESIISKVIPAGKYAKFVIVGGQKEVGDFWFEFWQMDFDRTYISDFEEYQCNTFDTKKQEVHIYIGIK
;
A
#
# COMPACT_ATOMS: atom_id res chain seq x y z
N MET A 1 20.91 0.96 5.99
CA MET A 1 19.61 1.57 6.31
C MET A 1 19.23 1.24 7.75
N ASN A 2 18.70 2.22 8.46
CA ASN A 2 18.26 2.01 9.84
C ASN A 2 16.81 1.54 9.86
N TYR A 3 16.52 0.58 10.71
CA TYR A 3 15.16 0.09 10.89
C TYR A 3 14.95 -0.37 12.34
N GLU A 4 13.69 -0.52 12.71
CA GLU A 4 13.32 -1.14 13.99
C GLU A 4 12.34 -2.29 13.75
N ILE A 5 12.37 -3.27 14.64
CA ILE A 5 11.43 -4.39 14.60
C ILE A 5 10.22 -3.99 15.43
N VAL A 6 9.04 -4.06 14.81
CA VAL A 6 7.78 -3.69 15.45
C VAL A 6 6.75 -4.81 15.34
N GLU A 7 5.88 -4.89 16.32
CA GLU A 7 4.68 -5.72 16.25
C GLU A 7 3.50 -4.82 15.89
N ILE A 8 2.73 -5.21 14.89
CA ILE A 8 1.54 -4.43 14.49
C ILE A 8 0.28 -5.27 14.63
N ASN A 9 -0.83 -4.57 14.85
CA ASN A 9 -2.16 -5.18 14.84
C ASN A 9 -2.67 -5.29 13.41
N GLU A 10 -3.60 -6.22 13.20
CA GLU A 10 -4.29 -6.39 11.91
C GLU A 10 -4.95 -5.07 11.47
N LYS A 11 -4.90 -4.78 10.19
CA LYS A 11 -5.53 -3.61 9.58
C LYS A 11 -6.45 -4.05 8.45
N ILE A 12 -7.61 -3.41 8.36
CA ILE A 12 -8.54 -3.56 7.25
C ILE A 12 -8.36 -2.37 6.32
N VAL A 13 -8.11 -2.61 5.05
CA VAL A 13 -7.91 -1.56 4.05
C VAL A 13 -8.87 -1.71 2.89
N ILE A 14 -9.24 -0.58 2.29
CA ILE A 14 -10.13 -0.47 1.14
C ILE A 14 -9.39 0.31 0.04
N GLY A 15 -9.49 -0.16 -1.17
CA GLY A 15 -8.88 0.53 -2.30
C GLY A 15 -9.05 -0.20 -3.62
N ILE A 16 -8.10 0.04 -4.51
CA ILE A 16 -8.04 -0.58 -5.83
C ILE A 16 -6.72 -1.30 -6.00
N SER A 17 -6.71 -2.37 -6.79
CA SER A 17 -5.53 -3.23 -6.95
C SER A 17 -5.15 -3.43 -8.40
N LYS A 18 -3.89 -3.78 -8.60
CA LYS A 18 -3.34 -4.17 -9.89
C LYS A 18 -2.31 -5.26 -9.67
N GLU A 19 -2.43 -6.37 -10.40
CA GLU A 19 -1.36 -7.36 -10.46
C GLU A 19 -0.22 -6.81 -11.32
N THR A 20 1.00 -6.90 -10.85
CA THR A 20 2.17 -6.36 -11.51
C THR A 20 3.42 -7.18 -11.21
N THR A 21 4.54 -6.78 -11.77
CA THR A 21 5.84 -7.40 -11.57
C THR A 21 6.93 -6.34 -11.64
N ASN A 22 8.04 -6.58 -10.94
CA ASN A 22 9.19 -5.69 -11.00
C ASN A 22 9.99 -5.86 -12.30
N LYS A 23 9.68 -6.88 -13.09
CA LYS A 23 10.38 -7.20 -14.33
C LYS A 23 10.23 -6.05 -15.34
N ASP A 24 11.34 -5.64 -15.93
CA ASP A 24 11.40 -4.60 -16.98
C ASP A 24 10.74 -3.27 -16.58
N GLY A 25 10.71 -2.96 -15.28
CA GLY A 25 10.15 -1.71 -14.77
C GLY A 25 8.65 -1.58 -14.85
N GLN A 26 7.93 -2.69 -15.10
CA GLN A 26 6.47 -2.66 -15.24
C GLN A 26 5.78 -2.09 -14.01
N ALA A 27 6.25 -2.45 -12.81
CA ALA A 27 5.64 -1.98 -11.56
C ALA A 27 5.68 -0.46 -11.41
N VAL A 28 6.73 0.20 -11.87
CA VAL A 28 6.84 1.66 -11.80
C VAL A 28 5.66 2.32 -12.50
N ASN A 29 5.33 1.85 -13.69
CA ASN A 29 4.20 2.38 -14.45
C ASN A 29 2.85 2.00 -13.85
N ASP A 30 2.67 0.72 -13.51
CA ASP A 30 1.41 0.20 -12.98
C ASP A 30 1.04 0.87 -11.65
N ILE A 31 2.01 0.98 -10.74
CA ILE A 31 1.81 1.59 -9.43
C ILE A 31 1.51 3.09 -9.58
N GLY A 32 2.26 3.80 -10.43
CA GLY A 32 2.02 5.22 -10.68
C GLY A 32 0.63 5.49 -11.23
N GLU A 33 0.17 4.68 -12.18
CA GLU A 33 -1.17 4.80 -12.75
C GLU A 33 -2.26 4.49 -11.72
N LEU A 34 -2.03 3.49 -10.88
CA LEU A 34 -2.99 3.12 -9.84
C LEU A 34 -3.17 4.24 -8.82
N TRP A 35 -2.07 4.88 -8.40
CA TRP A 35 -2.13 6.04 -7.52
C TRP A 35 -2.88 7.22 -8.15
N LYS A 36 -2.68 7.47 -9.45
CA LYS A 36 -3.40 8.52 -10.17
C LYS A 36 -4.91 8.27 -10.15
N LYS A 37 -5.33 7.03 -10.34
CA LYS A 37 -6.74 6.65 -10.28
C LYS A 37 -7.28 6.81 -8.85
N PHE A 38 -6.57 6.29 -7.88
CA PHE A 38 -7.02 6.30 -6.47
C PHE A 38 -7.21 7.72 -5.94
N MET A 39 -6.26 8.60 -6.21
CA MET A 39 -6.31 9.99 -5.72
C MET A 39 -7.05 10.92 -6.70
N GLY A 40 -6.82 10.77 -8.00
CA GLY A 40 -7.30 11.70 -9.00
C GLY A 40 -8.76 11.50 -9.43
N LYS A 41 -9.28 10.28 -9.32
CA LYS A 41 -10.68 9.98 -9.65
C LYS A 41 -11.64 10.07 -8.47
N GLY A 42 -11.16 10.57 -7.34
CA GLY A 42 -11.99 10.75 -6.16
C GLY A 42 -12.29 9.49 -5.37
N ILE A 43 -11.61 8.39 -5.64
CA ILE A 43 -11.84 7.11 -4.93
C ILE A 43 -11.52 7.27 -3.45
N TYR A 44 -10.36 7.82 -3.13
CA TYR A 44 -9.96 8.05 -1.75
C TYR A 44 -11.02 8.88 -1.00
N ASN A 45 -11.48 9.98 -1.61
CA ASN A 45 -12.45 10.86 -0.98
C ASN A 45 -13.83 10.19 -0.80
N ALA A 46 -14.17 9.24 -1.67
CA ALA A 46 -15.44 8.52 -1.60
C ALA A 46 -15.48 7.46 -0.49
N ILE A 47 -14.32 7.00 -0.02
CA ILE A 47 -14.27 5.99 1.04
C ILE A 47 -14.70 6.60 2.37
N LYS A 48 -15.66 5.96 3.03
CA LYS A 48 -16.21 6.39 4.32
C LYS A 48 -15.61 5.56 5.45
N GLY A 49 -15.57 6.15 6.65
CA GLY A 49 -15.06 5.47 7.84
C GLY A 49 -13.55 5.29 7.85
N LYS A 50 -12.82 6.18 7.17
CA LYS A 50 -11.35 6.17 7.20
C LYS A 50 -10.85 6.37 8.63
N LYS A 51 -9.88 5.55 9.03
CA LYS A 51 -9.27 5.59 10.37
C LYS A 51 -8.49 6.90 10.60
N ASN A 52 -7.86 7.40 9.54
CA ASN A 52 -7.01 8.58 9.56
C ASN A 52 -6.92 9.15 8.13
N ASP A 53 -6.10 10.15 7.92
CA ASP A 53 -5.89 10.78 6.62
C ASP A 53 -4.71 10.19 5.83
N LYS A 54 -4.15 9.06 6.29
CA LYS A 54 -3.01 8.41 5.65
C LYS A 54 -3.47 7.52 4.50
N THR A 55 -2.59 7.36 3.51
CA THR A 55 -2.77 6.39 2.43
C THR A 55 -1.73 5.30 2.55
N ILE A 56 -2.06 4.13 2.01
CA ILE A 56 -1.20 2.94 2.10
C ILE A 56 -1.00 2.35 0.71
N GLY A 57 0.25 2.06 0.37
CA GLY A 57 0.60 1.22 -0.76
C GLY A 57 0.92 -0.18 -0.25
N LEU A 58 0.08 -1.15 -0.56
CA LEU A 58 0.19 -2.51 -0.06
C LEU A 58 0.71 -3.43 -1.15
N TYR A 59 1.74 -4.18 -0.83
CA TYR A 59 2.31 -5.26 -1.64
C TYR A 59 1.85 -6.58 -1.04
N THR A 60 1.08 -7.35 -1.78
CA THR A 60 0.46 -8.59 -1.26
C THR A 60 0.27 -9.61 -2.38
N ASP A 61 -0.29 -10.76 -2.05
CA ASP A 61 -0.55 -11.83 -3.00
C ASP A 61 0.69 -12.20 -3.82
N TYR A 62 1.83 -12.30 -3.15
CA TYR A 62 3.09 -12.68 -3.78
C TYR A 62 3.00 -14.11 -4.32
N GLN A 63 3.39 -14.29 -5.59
CA GLN A 63 3.46 -15.60 -6.21
C GLN A 63 4.80 -16.31 -5.94
N GLY A 64 5.75 -15.59 -5.37
CA GLY A 64 7.09 -16.09 -5.03
C GLY A 64 7.82 -15.00 -4.26
N ASP A 65 9.07 -14.72 -4.63
CA ASP A 65 9.83 -13.61 -4.10
C ASP A 65 9.56 -12.31 -4.90
N PHE A 66 10.38 -11.29 -4.68
CA PHE A 66 10.21 -9.99 -5.37
C PHE A 66 10.44 -10.05 -6.89
N THR A 67 10.93 -11.18 -7.42
CA THR A 67 11.12 -11.37 -8.87
C THR A 67 9.86 -11.91 -9.56
N SER A 68 8.90 -12.40 -8.78
CA SER A 68 7.64 -12.96 -9.26
C SER A 68 6.53 -11.91 -9.23
N PRO A 69 5.40 -12.14 -9.93
CA PRO A 69 4.25 -11.24 -9.84
C PRO A 69 3.69 -11.13 -8.43
N TYR A 70 3.08 -10.00 -8.16
CA TYR A 70 2.37 -9.69 -6.91
C TYR A 70 1.25 -8.70 -7.20
N SER A 71 0.39 -8.45 -6.21
CA SER A 71 -0.62 -7.41 -6.30
C SER A 71 -0.17 -6.17 -5.53
N PHE A 72 -0.34 -5.00 -6.13
CA PHE A 72 -0.22 -3.73 -5.46
C PHE A 72 -1.60 -3.15 -5.24
N VAL A 73 -1.86 -2.64 -4.04
CA VAL A 73 -3.14 -2.05 -3.66
C VAL A 73 -2.92 -0.63 -3.18
N ALA A 74 -3.50 0.34 -3.87
CA ALA A 74 -3.59 1.72 -3.39
C ALA A 74 -4.83 1.80 -2.50
N CYS A 75 -4.66 2.11 -1.22
CA CYS A 75 -5.73 1.93 -0.26
C CYS A 75 -5.60 2.86 0.95
N CYS A 76 -6.60 2.79 1.82
CA CYS A 76 -6.57 3.43 3.13
C CYS A 76 -7.24 2.53 4.17
N LYS A 77 -6.86 2.74 5.43
CA LYS A 77 -7.39 1.98 6.56
C LYS A 77 -8.78 2.47 6.93
N VAL A 78 -9.71 1.54 7.18
CA VAL A 78 -11.03 1.83 7.70
C VAL A 78 -11.17 1.32 9.14
N ASN A 79 -12.16 1.86 9.87
CA ASN A 79 -12.29 1.63 11.30
C ASN A 79 -12.80 0.24 11.68
N SER A 80 -13.63 -0.39 10.83
CA SER A 80 -14.32 -1.62 11.20
C SER A 80 -14.72 -2.46 10.00
N ASN A 81 -15.13 -3.71 10.25
CA ASN A 81 -15.73 -4.57 9.23
C ASN A 81 -17.01 -3.98 8.66
N SER A 82 -17.79 -3.28 9.48
CA SER A 82 -19.02 -2.60 9.05
C SER A 82 -18.71 -1.52 8.00
N ASP A 83 -17.66 -0.72 8.23
CA ASP A 83 -17.20 0.27 7.27
C ASP A 83 -16.72 -0.38 5.98
N LYS A 84 -16.00 -1.49 6.11
CA LYS A 84 -15.55 -2.27 4.95
C LYS A 84 -16.73 -2.71 4.08
N GLU A 85 -17.73 -3.36 4.68
CA GLU A 85 -18.89 -3.87 3.95
C GLU A 85 -19.69 -2.75 3.27
N LYS A 86 -19.89 -1.64 3.96
CA LYS A 86 -20.55 -0.46 3.41
C LYS A 86 -19.86 0.08 2.17
N ASN A 87 -18.55 0.25 2.24
CA ASN A 87 -17.77 0.76 1.11
C ASN A 87 -17.82 -0.18 -0.08
N LEU A 88 -17.66 -1.48 0.14
CA LEU A 88 -17.70 -2.47 -0.93
C LEU A 88 -19.06 -2.46 -1.63
N GLU A 89 -20.14 -2.38 -0.87
CA GLU A 89 -21.50 -2.35 -1.41
C GLU A 89 -21.76 -1.05 -2.17
N GLU A 90 -21.60 0.10 -1.50
CA GLU A 90 -21.98 1.41 -2.06
C GLU A 90 -21.13 1.81 -3.27
N LEU A 91 -19.82 1.61 -3.19
CA LEU A 91 -18.91 2.07 -4.25
C LEU A 91 -18.94 1.15 -5.47
N ASN A 92 -19.20 -0.14 -5.29
CA ASN A 92 -19.26 -1.07 -6.41
C ASN A 92 -20.64 -1.11 -7.08
N THR A 93 -21.72 -0.93 -6.33
CA THR A 93 -23.09 -1.01 -6.87
C THR A 93 -23.33 0.03 -7.97
N ASN A 94 -22.89 1.25 -7.76
CA ASN A 94 -23.11 2.34 -8.72
C ASN A 94 -21.98 2.45 -9.75
N ASN A 95 -20.87 1.77 -9.53
CA ASN A 95 -19.68 1.82 -10.37
C ASN A 95 -19.29 3.27 -10.75
N THR A 96 -19.51 4.20 -9.82
CA THR A 96 -19.34 5.64 -10.06
C THR A 96 -17.88 6.02 -10.27
N VAL A 97 -16.97 5.20 -9.73
CA VAL A 97 -15.53 5.46 -9.81
C VAL A 97 -14.85 4.73 -10.98
N GLY A 98 -15.59 3.86 -11.70
CA GLY A 98 -15.08 3.14 -12.86
C GLY A 98 -14.04 2.06 -12.55
N GLU A 99 -13.88 1.69 -11.27
CA GLU A 99 -12.92 0.69 -10.81
C GLU A 99 -13.58 -0.23 -9.80
N SER A 100 -13.13 -1.48 -9.73
CA SER A 100 -13.58 -2.41 -8.69
C SER A 100 -12.91 -2.06 -7.36
N ILE A 101 -13.72 -1.75 -6.37
CA ILE A 101 -13.26 -1.46 -5.01
C ILE A 101 -13.12 -2.79 -4.27
N ILE A 102 -11.96 -3.00 -3.69
CA ILE A 102 -11.65 -4.24 -2.95
C ILE A 102 -11.22 -3.94 -1.53
N SER A 103 -11.27 -4.96 -0.70
CA SER A 103 -10.68 -4.91 0.64
C SER A 103 -9.56 -5.93 0.75
N LYS A 104 -8.59 -5.61 1.60
CA LYS A 104 -7.53 -6.53 2.00
C LYS A 104 -7.32 -6.41 3.49
N VAL A 105 -6.71 -7.42 4.06
CA VAL A 105 -6.27 -7.42 5.45
C VAL A 105 -4.74 -7.35 5.46
N ILE A 106 -4.19 -6.39 6.17
CA ILE A 106 -2.77 -6.36 6.49
C ILE A 106 -2.63 -7.19 7.76
N PRO A 107 -1.94 -8.36 7.72
CA PRO A 107 -1.91 -9.24 8.87
C PRO A 107 -1.17 -8.64 10.06
N ALA A 108 -1.62 -8.95 11.24
CA ALA A 108 -0.86 -8.69 12.46
C ALA A 108 0.44 -9.48 12.42
N GLY A 109 1.45 -9.00 13.10
CA GLY A 109 2.72 -9.71 13.22
C GLY A 109 3.92 -8.80 13.28
N LYS A 110 5.07 -9.39 12.98
CA LYS A 110 6.38 -8.76 13.10
C LYS A 110 6.79 -8.14 11.76
N TYR A 111 7.20 -6.89 11.82
CA TYR A 111 7.64 -6.14 10.64
C TYR A 111 8.94 -5.38 10.95
N ALA A 112 9.79 -5.27 9.94
CA ALA A 112 10.89 -4.31 9.96
C ALA A 112 10.37 -2.98 9.45
N LYS A 113 10.46 -1.94 10.26
CA LYS A 113 9.96 -0.61 9.94
C LYS A 113 11.10 0.32 9.57
N PHE A 114 11.02 0.88 8.38
CA PHE A 114 11.95 1.89 7.87
C PHE A 114 11.20 3.21 7.74
N VAL A 115 11.88 4.31 8.02
CA VAL A 115 11.32 5.66 7.85
C VAL A 115 12.13 6.38 6.80
N ILE A 116 11.47 6.85 5.75
CA ILE A 116 12.11 7.66 4.71
C ILE A 116 11.41 9.00 4.60
N VAL A 117 12.15 10.01 4.15
CA VAL A 117 11.61 11.35 3.90
C VAL A 117 11.74 11.63 2.40
N GLY A 118 10.61 12.01 1.79
CA GLY A 118 10.56 12.29 0.35
C GLY A 118 9.30 11.76 -0.31
N GLY A 119 9.35 11.66 -1.62
CA GLY A 119 8.21 11.21 -2.44
C GLY A 119 8.46 9.87 -3.12
N GLN A 120 7.83 9.68 -4.27
CA GLN A 120 7.90 8.43 -5.02
C GLN A 120 9.32 8.07 -5.46
N LYS A 121 10.15 9.07 -5.73
CA LYS A 121 11.56 8.83 -6.10
C LYS A 121 12.30 8.15 -4.94
N GLU A 122 12.17 8.69 -3.75
CA GLU A 122 12.85 8.17 -2.55
C GLU A 122 12.33 6.79 -2.15
N VAL A 123 11.03 6.54 -2.34
CA VAL A 123 10.45 5.21 -2.15
C VAL A 123 11.04 4.22 -3.15
N GLY A 124 11.14 4.61 -4.42
CA GLY A 124 11.76 3.76 -5.45
C GLY A 124 13.22 3.46 -5.14
N ASP A 125 13.99 4.47 -4.72
CA ASP A 125 15.39 4.30 -4.32
C ASP A 125 15.51 3.34 -3.12
N PHE A 126 14.60 3.44 -2.16
CA PHE A 126 14.54 2.51 -1.03
C PHE A 126 14.39 1.07 -1.50
N TRP A 127 13.41 0.79 -2.37
CA TRP A 127 13.16 -0.57 -2.83
C TRP A 127 14.34 -1.13 -3.61
N PHE A 128 14.96 -0.31 -4.45
CA PHE A 128 16.14 -0.72 -5.22
C PHE A 128 17.30 -1.15 -4.31
N GLU A 129 17.56 -0.37 -3.25
CA GLU A 129 18.58 -0.69 -2.26
C GLU A 129 18.18 -1.91 -1.43
N PHE A 130 16.91 -1.97 -1.01
CA PHE A 130 16.39 -3.04 -0.16
C PHE A 130 16.47 -4.42 -0.85
N TRP A 131 16.20 -4.49 -2.14
CA TRP A 131 16.28 -5.76 -2.88
C TRP A 131 17.68 -6.36 -2.89
N GLN A 132 18.70 -5.58 -2.62
CA GLN A 132 20.10 -6.05 -2.55
C GLN A 132 20.48 -6.50 -1.14
N MET A 133 19.60 -6.31 -0.15
CA MET A 133 19.82 -6.72 1.23
C MET A 133 19.28 -8.13 1.47
N ASP A 134 19.93 -8.83 2.39
CA ASP A 134 19.48 -10.16 2.83
C ASP A 134 18.56 -10.00 4.04
N PHE A 135 17.26 -10.14 3.80
CA PHE A 135 16.22 -10.06 4.84
C PHE A 135 15.39 -11.33 4.85
N ASP A 136 15.09 -11.83 6.03
CA ASP A 136 14.25 -13.01 6.23
C ASP A 136 12.77 -12.63 6.11
N ARG A 137 12.35 -12.34 4.88
CA ARG A 137 11.02 -11.85 4.55
C ARG A 137 9.99 -12.98 4.51
N THR A 138 8.75 -12.67 4.87
CA THR A 138 7.65 -13.61 4.74
C THR A 138 7.08 -13.67 3.31
N TYR A 139 7.22 -12.60 2.52
CA TYR A 139 6.56 -12.45 1.20
C TYR A 139 5.04 -12.68 1.29
N ILE A 140 4.43 -12.20 2.37
CA ILE A 140 2.98 -12.23 2.56
C ILE A 140 2.40 -10.83 2.42
N SER A 141 2.98 -9.85 3.13
CA SER A 141 2.49 -8.49 3.14
C SER A 141 3.61 -7.52 3.50
N ASP A 142 3.79 -6.52 2.65
CA ASP A 142 4.67 -5.38 2.91
C ASP A 142 3.88 -4.13 2.55
N PHE A 143 4.12 -3.02 3.24
CA PHE A 143 3.36 -1.82 2.90
C PHE A 143 4.10 -0.53 3.21
N GLU A 144 3.74 0.50 2.46
CA GLU A 144 4.19 1.88 2.62
C GLU A 144 3.03 2.69 3.17
N GLU A 145 3.23 3.37 4.28
CA GLU A 145 2.22 4.26 4.86
C GLU A 145 2.70 5.70 4.72
N TYR A 146 1.96 6.47 3.94
CA TYR A 146 2.24 7.89 3.70
C TYR A 146 1.61 8.70 4.81
N GLN A 147 2.43 9.41 5.57
CA GLN A 147 1.99 10.02 6.83
C GLN A 147 1.11 11.25 6.65
N CYS A 148 1.16 11.89 5.48
CA CYS A 148 0.22 12.98 5.17
C CYS A 148 -0.10 13.02 3.68
N ASN A 149 -1.29 13.55 3.37
CA ASN A 149 -1.80 13.70 2.00
C ASN A 149 -1.43 15.04 1.39
N THR A 150 -0.22 15.50 1.59
CA THR A 150 0.21 16.76 1.00
C THR A 150 0.98 16.52 -0.29
N PHE A 151 0.90 17.48 -1.21
CA PHE A 151 1.69 17.47 -2.43
C PHE A 151 3.13 17.94 -2.22
N ASP A 152 3.48 18.37 -1.00
CA ASP A 152 4.86 18.71 -0.67
C ASP A 152 5.66 17.44 -0.39
N THR A 153 6.15 16.84 -1.48
CA THR A 153 6.91 15.58 -1.42
C THR A 153 8.27 15.72 -0.75
N LYS A 154 8.78 16.93 -0.59
CA LYS A 154 10.11 17.15 0.01
C LYS A 154 10.14 16.91 1.51
N LYS A 155 9.00 17.04 2.17
CA LYS A 155 8.86 16.88 3.62
C LYS A 155 7.98 15.71 4.01
N GLN A 156 7.47 14.95 3.04
CA GLN A 156 6.62 13.81 3.30
C GLN A 156 7.43 12.71 3.96
N GLU A 157 6.89 12.16 5.03
CA GLU A 157 7.45 11.01 5.72
C GLU A 157 6.69 9.77 5.30
N VAL A 158 7.43 8.72 4.93
CA VAL A 158 6.83 7.44 4.52
C VAL A 158 7.39 6.36 5.43
N HIS A 159 6.50 5.62 6.07
CA HIS A 159 6.88 4.47 6.89
C HIS A 159 6.71 3.20 6.07
N ILE A 160 7.79 2.46 5.88
CA ILE A 160 7.79 1.23 5.09
C ILE A 160 7.96 0.03 6.03
N TYR A 161 7.00 -0.87 5.95
CA TYR A 161 6.91 -2.05 6.81
C TYR A 161 7.13 -3.30 5.96
N ILE A 162 8.15 -4.07 6.30
CA ILE A 162 8.49 -5.32 5.62
C ILE A 162 8.16 -6.49 6.55
N GLY A 163 7.28 -7.38 6.10
CA GLY A 163 6.92 -8.58 6.86
C GLY A 163 8.10 -9.52 7.00
N ILE A 164 8.47 -9.85 8.23
CA ILE A 164 9.63 -10.69 8.53
C ILE A 164 9.21 -11.91 9.37
N LYS A 165 10.01 -12.97 9.27
CA LYS A 165 9.82 -14.20 10.05
C LYS A 165 10.22 -14.07 11.51
#